data_cfc5942daed137d9ded731a653b85bb8
#
_entry.id   cfc5942daed137d9ded731a653b85bb8
#
_cell.length_a   1.000
_cell.length_b   1.000
_cell.length_c   1.000
_cell.angle_alpha   90.00
_cell.angle_beta   90.00
_cell.angle_gamma   90.00
#
_symmetry.space_group_name_H-M   'P 1'
#
loop_
_entity.id
_entity.type
_entity.pdbx_description
1 polymer ?
#
loop_
_entity_poly.entity_id
_entity_poly.type
_entity_poly.pdbx_seq_one_letter_code
_entity_poly.pdbx_strand_id
1 'polypeptide(L)'
;MKIVVMGYSGAGKSTLARALGERYNVPVLHFDTVYWAPNWQERDRGEAHRMVREFMENPSWVIDGNYTKFEYERRMRESNQIIILDFPRLVCFFRAWKRYFRYRGRTRDDMGEGCPEKMDPEFMRWILWEGRTHSKRRKFQEIFEQYPK
;
A
#
# COMPACT_ATOMS: atom_id res chain seq x y z
N MET A 1 -10.16 -10.18 12.81
CA MET A 1 -10.20 -10.04 11.34
C MET A 1 -8.90 -9.38 10.90
N LYS A 2 -8.13 -10.00 10.01
CA LYS A 2 -6.84 -9.50 9.52
C LYS A 2 -6.85 -9.47 8.00
N ILE A 3 -6.74 -8.30 7.39
CA ILE A 3 -6.86 -8.12 5.94
C ILE A 3 -5.60 -7.45 5.38
N VAL A 4 -5.08 -7.99 4.29
CA VAL A 4 -4.01 -7.38 3.50
C VAL A 4 -4.59 -6.84 2.19
N VAL A 5 -4.30 -5.57 1.87
CA VAL A 5 -4.71 -4.93 0.62
C VAL A 5 -3.47 -4.62 -0.22
N MET A 6 -3.40 -5.19 -1.41
CA MET A 6 -2.29 -5.05 -2.36
C MET A 6 -2.80 -4.55 -3.71
N GLY A 7 -1.90 -4.20 -4.60
CA GLY A 7 -2.26 -3.77 -5.96
C GLY A 7 -1.39 -2.64 -6.50
N TYR A 8 -1.66 -2.22 -7.71
CA TYR A 8 -0.85 -1.20 -8.39
C TYR A 8 -1.02 0.20 -7.80
N SER A 9 -0.04 1.07 -8.02
CA SER A 9 -0.15 2.49 -7.67
C SER A 9 -1.34 3.12 -8.40
N GLY A 10 -2.14 3.89 -7.68
CA GLY A 10 -3.39 4.46 -8.21
C GLY A 10 -4.59 3.50 -8.25
N ALA A 11 -4.44 2.24 -7.86
CA ALA A 11 -5.55 1.27 -7.86
C ALA A 11 -6.61 1.53 -6.77
N GLY A 12 -6.31 2.35 -5.75
CA GLY A 12 -7.26 2.67 -4.68
C GLY A 12 -7.10 1.84 -3.40
N LYS A 13 -5.93 1.22 -3.19
CA LYS A 13 -5.63 0.42 -1.99
C LYS A 13 -5.95 1.14 -0.69
N SER A 14 -5.37 2.32 -0.50
CA SER A 14 -5.53 3.07 0.75
C SER A 14 -6.98 3.52 0.97
N THR A 15 -7.71 3.82 -0.11
CA THR A 15 -9.14 4.12 -0.03
C THR A 15 -9.94 2.91 0.45
N LEU A 16 -9.66 1.72 -0.12
CA LEU A 16 -10.31 0.48 0.31
C LEU A 16 -9.93 0.12 1.75
N ALA A 17 -8.64 0.21 2.09
CA ALA A 17 -8.17 -0.10 3.44
C ALA A 17 -8.84 0.78 4.51
N ARG A 18 -8.97 2.09 4.24
CA ARG A 18 -9.68 3.02 5.11
C ARG A 18 -11.15 2.65 5.26
N ALA A 19 -11.84 2.40 4.15
CA ALA A 19 -13.26 2.01 4.16
C ALA A 19 -13.49 0.70 4.94
N LEU A 20 -12.58 -0.27 4.83
CA LEU A 20 -12.61 -1.51 5.62
C LEU A 20 -12.37 -1.23 7.11
N GLY A 21 -11.38 -0.38 7.44
CA GLY A 21 -11.11 0.03 8.81
C GLY A 21 -12.31 0.69 9.48
N GLU A 22 -12.94 1.64 8.80
CA GLU A 22 -14.15 2.33 9.26
C GLU A 22 -15.35 1.36 9.39
N ARG A 23 -15.58 0.53 8.36
CA ARG A 23 -16.71 -0.40 8.33
C ARG A 23 -16.68 -1.42 9.45
N TYR A 24 -15.50 -1.91 9.78
CA TYR A 24 -15.32 -2.98 10.78
C TYR A 24 -14.75 -2.50 12.11
N ASN A 25 -14.53 -1.20 12.24
CA ASN A 25 -13.92 -0.57 13.42
C ASN A 25 -12.60 -1.24 13.84
N VAL A 26 -11.70 -1.39 12.89
CA VAL A 26 -10.36 -1.98 13.09
C VAL A 26 -9.26 -1.01 12.65
N PRO A 27 -8.07 -1.07 13.30
CA PRO A 27 -6.96 -0.21 12.95
C PRO A 27 -6.45 -0.50 11.53
N VAL A 28 -6.00 0.55 10.84
CA VAL A 28 -5.43 0.50 9.49
C VAL A 28 -3.98 0.94 9.52
N LEU A 29 -3.09 0.19 8.88
CA LEU A 29 -1.71 0.58 8.63
C LEU A 29 -1.48 0.77 7.14
N HIS A 30 -1.11 1.97 6.76
CA HIS A 30 -0.65 2.29 5.41
C HIS A 30 0.87 2.16 5.35
N PHE A 31 1.41 1.22 4.58
CA PHE A 31 2.86 1.02 4.51
C PHE A 31 3.64 2.24 4.03
N ASP A 32 3.03 3.09 3.24
CA ASP A 32 3.66 4.35 2.82
C ASP A 32 3.95 5.27 4.02
N THR A 33 3.16 5.23 5.09
CA THR A 33 3.43 5.96 6.33
C THR A 33 4.58 5.38 7.14
N VAL A 34 4.81 4.09 7.00
CA VAL A 34 5.91 3.38 7.67
C VAL A 34 7.23 3.56 6.91
N TYR A 35 7.18 3.44 5.61
CA TYR A 35 8.37 3.46 4.75
C TYR A 35 8.97 4.86 4.59
N TRP A 36 8.11 5.88 4.41
CA TRP A 36 8.53 7.24 4.16
C TRP A 36 8.57 8.07 5.44
N ALA A 37 9.75 8.57 5.77
CA ALA A 37 9.98 9.65 6.72
C ALA A 37 9.83 11.01 6.01
N PRO A 38 9.78 12.14 6.74
CA PRO A 38 9.64 13.47 6.15
C PRO A 38 10.61 13.74 4.97
N ASN A 39 10.17 14.53 3.99
CA ASN A 39 10.92 14.87 2.78
C ASN A 39 11.27 13.68 1.88
N TRP A 40 10.40 12.66 1.83
CA TRP A 40 10.59 11.47 0.99
C TRP A 40 11.87 10.67 1.30
N GLN A 41 12.34 10.73 2.53
CA GLN A 41 13.45 9.92 3.00
C GLN A 41 12.95 8.54 3.43
N GLU A 42 13.75 7.51 3.16
CA GLU A 42 13.44 6.19 3.69
C GLU A 42 13.64 6.18 5.20
N ARG A 43 12.65 5.67 5.94
CA ARG A 43 12.74 5.49 7.38
C ARG A 43 13.80 4.44 7.72
N ASP A 44 14.43 4.59 8.89
CA ASP A 44 15.31 3.56 9.43
C ASP A 44 14.63 2.19 9.42
N ARG A 45 15.36 1.21 8.93
CA ARG A 45 14.81 -0.13 8.70
C ARG A 45 14.38 -0.82 9.99
N GLY A 46 15.14 -0.64 11.06
CA GLY A 46 14.83 -1.21 12.38
C GLY A 46 13.59 -0.58 12.99
N GLU A 47 13.46 0.75 12.85
CA GLU A 47 12.27 1.48 13.28
C GLU A 47 11.02 1.02 12.51
N ALA A 48 11.10 0.95 11.18
CA ALA A 48 10.00 0.51 10.36
C ALA A 48 9.54 -0.93 10.69
N HIS A 49 10.47 -1.86 10.89
CA HIS A 49 10.16 -3.22 11.34
C HIS A 49 9.46 -3.26 12.70
N ARG A 50 9.94 -2.45 13.65
CA ARG A 50 9.32 -2.36 14.97
C ARG A 50 7.88 -1.86 14.89
N MET A 51 7.64 -0.77 14.13
CA MET A 51 6.30 -0.20 13.93
C MET A 51 5.32 -1.24 13.37
N VAL A 52 5.73 -1.99 12.35
CA VAL A 52 4.87 -3.02 11.74
C VAL A 52 4.61 -4.16 12.71
N ARG A 53 5.63 -4.60 13.44
CA ARG A 53 5.51 -5.70 14.40
C ARG A 53 4.56 -5.33 15.54
N GLU A 54 4.71 -4.14 16.13
CA GLU A 54 3.84 -3.63 17.18
C GLU A 54 2.39 -3.50 16.69
N PHE A 55 2.20 -2.98 15.48
CA PHE A 55 0.88 -2.87 14.88
C PHE A 55 0.20 -4.24 14.69
N MET A 56 0.96 -5.26 14.30
CA MET A 56 0.44 -6.62 14.06
C MET A 56 0.04 -7.37 15.35
N GLU A 57 0.38 -6.86 16.53
CA GLU A 57 -0.10 -7.41 17.82
C GLU A 57 -1.60 -7.13 18.04
N ASN A 58 -2.21 -6.21 17.30
CA ASN A 58 -3.65 -6.03 17.36
C ASN A 58 -4.39 -7.32 16.94
N PRO A 59 -5.49 -7.68 17.61
CA PRO A 59 -6.25 -8.88 17.28
C PRO A 59 -6.93 -8.83 15.91
N SER A 60 -7.16 -7.60 15.43
CA SER A 60 -7.73 -7.33 14.10
C SER A 60 -7.04 -6.12 13.48
N TRP A 61 -6.81 -6.16 12.16
CA TRP A 61 -6.16 -5.07 11.45
C TRP A 61 -6.41 -5.13 9.94
N VAL A 62 -6.22 -3.98 9.29
CA VAL A 62 -6.09 -3.86 7.83
C VAL A 62 -4.72 -3.28 7.53
N ILE A 63 -3.96 -3.90 6.65
CA ILE A 63 -2.65 -3.43 6.20
C ILE A 63 -2.65 -3.25 4.69
N ASP A 64 -2.34 -2.04 4.21
CA ASP A 64 -2.22 -1.76 2.79
C ASP A 64 -0.76 -1.53 2.37
N GLY A 65 -0.40 -2.08 1.23
CA GLY A 65 0.89 -1.88 0.58
C GLY A 65 1.57 -3.16 0.09
N ASN A 66 2.40 -2.99 -0.95
CA ASN A 66 3.06 -4.09 -1.64
C ASN A 66 4.45 -4.45 -1.07
N TYR A 67 4.86 -3.82 0.03
CA TYR A 67 6.20 -3.98 0.57
C TYR A 67 6.46 -5.42 1.04
N THR A 68 7.55 -6.02 0.55
CA THR A 68 7.97 -7.37 0.92
C THR A 68 9.00 -7.40 2.05
N LYS A 69 9.45 -6.22 2.51
CA LYS A 69 10.54 -6.11 3.49
C LYS A 69 10.08 -6.22 4.95
N PHE A 70 8.81 -5.89 5.27
CA PHE A 70 8.35 -5.71 6.65
C PHE A 70 7.38 -6.81 7.05
N GLU A 71 7.83 -7.81 7.80
CA GLU A 71 7.02 -8.91 8.33
C GLU A 71 6.14 -9.57 7.24
N TYR A 72 6.66 -9.67 5.99
CA TYR A 72 5.87 -10.08 4.82
C TYR A 72 5.23 -11.45 5.02
N GLU A 73 6.02 -12.47 5.34
CA GLU A 73 5.51 -13.82 5.50
C GLU A 73 4.54 -13.94 6.67
N ARG A 74 4.84 -13.29 7.79
CA ARG A 74 3.97 -13.24 8.96
C ARG A 74 2.63 -12.62 8.58
N ARG A 75 2.67 -11.46 7.95
CA ARG A 75 1.48 -10.73 7.49
C ARG A 75 0.62 -11.57 6.55
N MET A 76 1.23 -12.24 5.58
CA MET A 76 0.52 -13.08 4.62
C MET A 76 -0.08 -14.32 5.28
N ARG A 77 0.60 -14.94 6.23
CA ARG A 77 0.09 -16.12 6.96
C ARG A 77 -1.04 -15.77 7.94
N GLU A 78 -0.87 -14.69 8.69
CA GLU A 78 -1.85 -14.28 9.71
C GLU A 78 -3.10 -13.64 9.13
N SER A 79 -3.06 -13.16 7.90
CA SER A 79 -4.25 -12.57 7.27
C SER A 79 -5.34 -13.61 7.04
N ASN A 80 -6.58 -13.21 7.26
CA ASN A 80 -7.76 -14.00 6.90
C ASN A 80 -8.14 -13.80 5.44
N GLN A 81 -7.74 -12.66 4.86
CA GLN A 81 -8.07 -12.29 3.50
C GLN A 81 -6.97 -11.43 2.88
N ILE A 82 -6.67 -11.71 1.62
CA ILE A 82 -5.73 -10.94 0.80
C ILE A 82 -6.51 -10.40 -0.39
N ILE A 83 -6.57 -9.08 -0.51
CA ILE A 83 -7.28 -8.38 -1.59
C ILE A 83 -6.24 -7.77 -2.52
N ILE A 84 -6.24 -8.15 -3.78
CA ILE A 84 -5.34 -7.59 -4.80
C ILE A 84 -6.14 -6.77 -5.81
N LEU A 85 -5.86 -5.47 -5.89
CA LEU A 85 -6.50 -4.56 -6.82
C LEU A 85 -5.72 -4.50 -8.14
N ASP A 86 -6.17 -5.26 -9.13
CA ASP A 86 -5.60 -5.32 -10.48
C ASP A 86 -6.44 -4.50 -11.48
N PHE A 87 -6.39 -3.18 -11.37
CA PHE A 87 -7.05 -2.29 -12.32
C PHE A 87 -6.15 -1.97 -13.53
N PRO A 88 -6.75 -1.71 -14.73
CA PRO A 88 -6.01 -1.30 -15.92
C PRO A 88 -5.14 -0.05 -15.67
N ARG A 89 -3.98 0.01 -16.35
CA ARG A 89 -2.99 1.08 -16.15
C ARG A 89 -3.54 2.48 -16.35
N LEU A 90 -4.40 2.69 -17.33
CA LEU A 90 -5.01 4.00 -17.59
C LEU A 90 -5.96 4.42 -16.48
N VAL A 91 -6.73 3.50 -15.93
CA VAL A 91 -7.60 3.77 -14.78
C VAL A 91 -6.78 4.21 -13.57
N CYS A 92 -5.68 3.50 -13.28
CA CYS A 92 -4.77 3.85 -12.19
C CYS A 92 -4.10 5.21 -12.43
N PHE A 93 -3.69 5.48 -13.67
CA PHE A 93 -3.08 6.75 -14.05
C PHE A 93 -4.04 7.93 -13.84
N PHE A 94 -5.26 7.85 -14.35
CA PHE A 94 -6.25 8.92 -14.19
C PHE A 94 -6.67 9.13 -12.73
N ARG A 95 -6.78 8.05 -11.95
CA ARG A 95 -7.04 8.16 -10.50
C ARG A 95 -5.89 8.85 -9.76
N ALA A 96 -4.64 8.51 -10.08
CA ALA A 96 -3.47 9.16 -9.52
C ALA A 96 -3.37 10.64 -9.93
N TRP A 97 -3.69 10.95 -11.19
CA TRP A 97 -3.76 12.32 -11.70
C TRP A 97 -4.81 13.15 -10.96
N LYS A 98 -6.05 12.65 -10.87
CA LYS A 98 -7.14 13.31 -10.13
C LYS A 98 -6.78 13.53 -8.66
N ARG A 99 -6.14 12.55 -8.04
CA ARG A 99 -5.64 12.63 -6.67
C ARG A 99 -4.59 13.74 -6.53
N TYR A 100 -3.62 13.81 -7.43
CA TYR A 100 -2.62 14.87 -7.44
C TYR A 100 -3.25 16.27 -7.44
N PHE A 101 -4.23 16.53 -8.29
CA PHE A 101 -4.91 17.82 -8.30
C PHE A 101 -5.66 18.12 -7.00
N ARG A 102 -6.26 17.11 -6.39
CA ARG A 102 -6.97 17.27 -5.11
C ARG A 102 -6.04 17.60 -3.95
N TYR A 103 -4.86 17.00 -3.91
CA TYR A 103 -3.90 17.10 -2.81
C TYR A 103 -2.64 17.89 -3.17
N ARG A 104 -2.66 18.63 -4.25
CA ARG A 104 -1.50 19.41 -4.70
C ARG A 104 -0.93 20.28 -3.57
N GLY A 105 0.36 20.08 -3.26
CA GLY A 105 1.05 20.81 -2.19
C GLY A 105 0.66 20.39 -0.77
N ARG A 106 -0.10 19.30 -0.61
CA ARG A 106 -0.49 18.74 0.71
C ARG A 106 -0.03 17.30 0.83
N THR A 107 0.26 16.89 2.07
CA THR A 107 0.47 15.48 2.40
C THR A 107 -0.86 14.83 2.69
N ARG A 108 -1.05 13.59 2.21
CA ARG A 108 -2.24 12.77 2.50
C ARG A 108 -2.07 12.04 3.83
N ASP A 109 -3.18 11.71 4.49
CA ASP A 109 -3.18 10.98 5.76
C ASP A 109 -2.63 9.53 5.64
N ASP A 110 -2.69 8.96 4.43
CA ASP A 110 -2.18 7.62 4.11
C ASP A 110 -0.74 7.62 3.55
N MET A 111 -0.04 8.74 3.68
CA MET A 111 1.35 8.94 3.27
C MET A 111 2.20 9.35 4.48
N GLY A 112 3.51 9.11 4.41
CA GLY A 112 4.46 9.61 5.42
C GLY A 112 4.33 11.11 5.63
N GLU A 113 4.36 11.55 6.88
CA GLU A 113 4.29 12.96 7.24
C GLU A 113 5.38 13.75 6.51
N GLY A 114 5.05 14.94 6.02
CA GLY A 114 5.98 15.77 5.26
C GLY A 114 6.32 15.25 3.85
N CYS A 115 5.53 14.32 3.30
CA CYS A 115 5.66 13.81 1.93
C CYS A 115 4.51 14.35 1.06
N PRO A 116 4.61 15.55 0.49
CA PRO A 116 3.54 16.13 -0.33
C PRO A 116 3.28 15.30 -1.59
N GLU A 117 2.04 15.28 -2.06
CA GLU A 117 1.65 14.59 -3.28
C GLU A 117 2.43 15.14 -4.48
N LYS A 118 2.99 14.24 -5.29
CA LYS A 118 3.73 14.58 -6.51
C LYS A 118 3.28 13.75 -7.69
N MET A 119 3.41 14.31 -8.88
CA MET A 119 3.15 13.65 -10.16
C MET A 119 4.29 14.01 -11.13
N ASP A 120 5.48 13.57 -10.81
CA ASP A 120 6.65 13.74 -11.68
C ASP A 120 6.65 12.69 -12.82
N PRO A 121 7.43 12.91 -13.89
CA PRO A 121 7.53 11.98 -15.03
C PRO A 121 7.97 10.58 -14.62
N GLU A 122 8.77 10.45 -13.57
CA GLU A 122 9.25 9.18 -13.04
C GLU A 122 8.09 8.38 -12.44
N PHE A 123 7.23 9.02 -11.64
CA PHE A 123 6.05 8.38 -11.06
C PHE A 123 4.99 8.02 -12.13
N MET A 124 4.81 8.88 -13.14
CA MET A 124 3.95 8.57 -14.28
C MET A 124 4.44 7.32 -15.03
N ARG A 125 5.74 7.23 -15.30
CA ARG A 125 6.39 6.08 -15.93
C ARG A 125 6.23 4.81 -15.09
N TRP A 126 6.37 4.94 -13.77
CA TRP A 126 6.11 3.85 -12.83
C TRP A 126 4.68 3.31 -12.94
N ILE A 127 3.68 4.18 -12.92
CA ILE A 127 2.27 3.76 -13.01
C ILE A 127 1.97 3.04 -14.33
N LEU A 128 2.48 3.58 -15.45
CA LEU A 128 2.13 3.08 -16.77
C LEU A 128 2.92 1.83 -17.19
N TRP A 129 4.20 1.72 -16.79
CA TRP A 129 5.10 0.66 -17.27
C TRP A 129 5.90 -0.04 -16.17
N GLU A 130 6.75 0.66 -15.46
CA GLU A 130 7.74 0.06 -14.55
C GLU A 130 7.10 -0.66 -13.36
N GLY A 131 5.97 -0.16 -12.86
CA GLY A 131 5.18 -0.79 -11.81
C GLY A 131 4.41 -2.03 -12.27
N ARG A 132 4.38 -2.33 -13.59
CA ARG A 132 3.54 -3.36 -14.22
C ARG A 132 4.33 -4.35 -15.07
N THR A 133 5.57 -4.59 -14.76
CA THR A 133 6.40 -5.60 -15.44
C THR A 133 5.79 -6.99 -15.29
N HIS A 134 6.12 -7.88 -16.21
CA HIS A 134 5.69 -9.29 -16.15
C HIS A 134 6.05 -9.94 -14.80
N SER A 135 7.24 -9.64 -14.27
CA SER A 135 7.68 -10.11 -12.96
C SER A 135 6.75 -9.65 -11.82
N LYS A 136 6.26 -8.42 -11.85
CA LYS A 136 5.33 -7.90 -10.81
C LYS A 136 3.94 -8.49 -10.92
N ARG A 137 3.45 -8.75 -12.14
CA ARG A 137 2.19 -9.48 -12.35
C ARG A 137 2.29 -10.91 -11.85
N ARG A 138 3.40 -11.58 -12.17
CA ARG A 138 3.66 -12.94 -11.73
C ARG A 138 3.68 -13.05 -10.20
N LYS A 139 4.25 -12.08 -9.50
CA LYS A 139 4.21 -12.04 -8.03
C LYS A 139 2.79 -12.04 -7.48
N PHE A 140 1.85 -11.33 -8.08
CA PHE A 140 0.46 -11.36 -7.64
C PHE A 140 -0.18 -12.73 -7.87
N GLN A 141 0.12 -13.41 -8.98
CA GLN A 141 -0.33 -14.78 -9.23
C GLN A 141 0.26 -15.76 -8.22
N GLU A 142 1.56 -15.67 -7.95
CA GLU A 142 2.24 -16.49 -6.93
C GLU A 142 1.63 -16.32 -5.54
N ILE A 143 1.17 -15.10 -5.18
CA ILE A 143 0.48 -14.83 -3.93
C ILE A 143 -0.85 -15.60 -3.87
N PHE A 144 -1.65 -15.60 -4.93
CA PHE A 144 -2.90 -16.36 -4.99
C PHE A 144 -2.68 -17.87 -4.88
N GLU A 145 -1.62 -18.38 -5.49
CA GLU A 145 -1.28 -19.80 -5.42
C GLU A 145 -0.75 -20.20 -4.04
N GLN A 146 0.07 -19.37 -3.43
CA GLN A 146 0.71 -19.64 -2.14
C GLN A 146 -0.22 -19.39 -0.94
N TYR A 147 -1.13 -18.43 -1.06
CA TYR A 147 -2.05 -18.03 0.00
C TYR A 147 -3.50 -17.97 -0.51
N PRO A 148 -4.16 -19.12 -0.74
CA PRO A 148 -5.52 -19.19 -1.27
C PRO A 148 -6.55 -18.79 -0.20
N LYS A 149 -6.79 -17.47 -0.05
CA LYS A 149 -7.71 -16.88 0.96
C LYS A 149 -8.53 -15.73 0.38
#